data_330e9b3b973b954d02175b9a2cd1b518
#
_entry.id   330e9b3b973b954d02175b9a2cd1b518
#
_cell.length_a   1.000
_cell.length_b   1.000
_cell.length_c   1.000
_cell.angle_alpha   90.00
_cell.angle_beta   90.00
_cell.angle_gamma   90.00
#
_symmetry.space_group_name_H-M   'P 1'
#
loop_
_entity.id
_entity.type
_entity.pdbx_description
1 polymer ?
#
loop_
_entity_poly.entity_id
_entity_poly.type
_entity_poly.pdbx_seq_one_letter_code
_entity_poly.pdbx_strand_id
1 'polypeptide(L)'
;LQGLKPLAAAMEKDRPTPSDVQVYAEGYLTLLLADLLPSLPLQVRKNTDDLELEQRLLLYLDAHYTEELSLESLSKEFGVSRFVLSRIFTEKLHTTFPDYVNSRRLDYARDLLLSTELSVTQIALDVGFGSSRTFFRAFHSAYHTTPGAYRRQKESS
;
A
#
# COMPACT_ATOMS: atom_id res chain seq x y z
N LEU A 1 8.96 -7.13 -63.26
CA LEU A 1 9.55 -7.14 -61.90
C LEU A 1 10.23 -5.83 -61.46
N GLN A 2 10.18 -4.75 -62.31
CA GLN A 2 10.81 -3.46 -62.01
C GLN A 2 9.90 -2.46 -61.26
N GLY A 3 8.64 -2.78 -61.00
CA GLY A 3 7.67 -1.85 -60.37
C GLY A 3 7.55 -1.98 -58.82
N LEU A 4 8.20 -2.96 -58.20
CA LEU A 4 8.05 -3.21 -56.75
C LEU A 4 9.13 -2.55 -55.87
N LYS A 5 10.20 -2.02 -56.47
CA LYS A 5 11.29 -1.34 -55.72
C LYS A 5 10.90 -0.03 -55.01
N PRO A 6 10.04 0.84 -55.62
CA PRO A 6 9.65 2.08 -54.93
C PRO A 6 8.71 1.84 -53.75
N LEU A 7 7.90 0.76 -53.77
CA LEU A 7 6.98 0.46 -52.67
C LEU A 7 7.71 -0.08 -51.43
N ALA A 8 8.73 -0.91 -51.63
CA ALA A 8 9.56 -1.41 -50.54
C ALA A 8 10.39 -0.29 -49.86
N ALA A 9 10.88 0.68 -50.64
CA ALA A 9 11.60 1.84 -50.12
C ALA A 9 10.68 2.83 -49.35
N ALA A 10 9.41 2.94 -49.74
CA ALA A 10 8.44 3.74 -49.02
C ALA A 10 8.04 3.10 -47.67
N MET A 11 7.97 1.78 -47.64
CA MET A 11 7.68 1.04 -46.37
C MET A 11 8.87 1.02 -45.38
N GLU A 12 10.09 1.29 -45.85
CA GLU A 12 11.28 1.33 -45.00
C GLU A 12 11.47 2.68 -44.29
N LYS A 13 10.78 3.73 -44.83
CA LYS A 13 10.88 5.10 -44.30
C LYS A 13 9.95 5.35 -43.10
N ASP A 14 8.97 4.48 -42.88
CA ASP A 14 7.97 4.58 -41.81
C ASP A 14 8.08 3.39 -40.82
N ARG A 15 9.28 2.96 -40.52
CA ARG A 15 9.43 2.01 -39.38
C ARG A 15 9.15 2.76 -38.07
N PRO A 16 8.13 2.34 -37.31
CA PRO A 16 7.83 2.96 -36.03
C PRO A 16 9.04 2.86 -35.11
N THR A 17 9.37 3.92 -34.44
CA THR A 17 10.42 3.92 -33.42
C THR A 17 10.04 3.01 -32.24
N PRO A 18 10.98 2.54 -31.41
CA PRO A 18 10.63 1.75 -30.23
C PRO A 18 9.61 2.42 -29.33
N SER A 19 9.62 3.74 -29.25
CA SER A 19 8.61 4.54 -28.51
C SER A 19 7.24 4.49 -29.16
N ASP A 20 7.17 4.55 -30.50
CA ASP A 20 5.91 4.47 -31.23
C ASP A 20 5.30 3.07 -31.10
N VAL A 21 6.13 2.02 -31.15
CA VAL A 21 5.69 0.62 -30.94
C VAL A 21 5.07 0.46 -29.57
N GLN A 22 5.63 1.07 -28.52
CA GLN A 22 5.10 1.00 -27.16
C GLN A 22 3.73 1.69 -27.06
N VAL A 23 3.59 2.88 -27.61
CA VAL A 23 2.31 3.63 -27.63
C VAL A 23 1.24 2.86 -28.40
N TYR A 24 1.59 2.28 -29.56
CA TYR A 24 0.65 1.47 -30.32
C TYR A 24 0.28 0.18 -29.59
N ALA A 25 1.23 -0.48 -28.91
CA ALA A 25 0.97 -1.69 -28.13
C ALA A 25 0.02 -1.43 -26.96
N GLU A 26 0.20 -0.32 -26.26
CA GLU A 26 -0.71 0.10 -25.16
C GLU A 26 -2.11 0.43 -25.68
N GLY A 27 -2.20 1.12 -26.81
CA GLY A 27 -3.46 1.43 -27.48
C GLY A 27 -4.21 0.18 -27.94
N TYR A 28 -3.52 -0.74 -28.62
CA TYR A 28 -4.10 -2.02 -29.05
C TYR A 28 -4.51 -2.91 -27.87
N LEU A 29 -3.69 -2.96 -26.81
CA LEU A 29 -4.01 -3.72 -25.59
C LEU A 29 -5.28 -3.15 -24.93
N THR A 30 -5.41 -1.84 -24.86
CA THR A 30 -6.60 -1.18 -24.32
C THR A 30 -7.84 -1.50 -25.12
N LEU A 31 -7.76 -1.45 -26.46
CA LEU A 31 -8.87 -1.79 -27.35
C LEU A 31 -9.24 -3.27 -27.26
N LEU A 32 -8.26 -4.17 -27.22
CA LEU A 32 -8.49 -5.61 -27.04
C LEU A 32 -9.15 -5.92 -25.69
N LEU A 33 -8.71 -5.24 -24.63
CA LEU A 33 -9.33 -5.40 -23.30
C LEU A 33 -10.76 -4.83 -23.29
N ALA A 34 -11.00 -3.70 -23.94
CA ALA A 34 -12.33 -3.09 -24.02
C ALA A 34 -13.34 -3.97 -24.80
N ASP A 35 -12.89 -4.71 -25.81
CA ASP A 35 -13.70 -5.60 -26.59
C ASP A 35 -13.87 -6.99 -25.91
N LEU A 36 -12.83 -7.47 -25.24
CA LEU A 36 -12.82 -8.79 -24.60
C LEU A 36 -13.52 -8.80 -23.24
N LEU A 37 -13.37 -7.73 -22.43
CA LEU A 37 -13.95 -7.64 -21.08
C LEU A 37 -15.48 -7.86 -21.04
N PRO A 38 -16.29 -7.29 -21.96
CA PRO A 38 -17.74 -7.55 -21.99
C PRO A 38 -18.11 -8.97 -22.41
N SER A 39 -17.20 -9.68 -23.11
CA SER A 39 -17.41 -11.03 -23.62
C SER A 39 -17.00 -12.11 -22.62
N LEU A 40 -16.21 -11.76 -21.61
CA LEU A 40 -15.81 -12.68 -20.57
C LEU A 40 -16.98 -12.86 -19.58
N PRO A 41 -17.33 -14.12 -19.22
CA PRO A 41 -18.23 -14.36 -18.10
C PRO A 41 -17.51 -14.02 -16.81
N LEU A 42 -17.26 -12.73 -16.59
CA LEU A 42 -16.75 -12.24 -15.32
C LEU A 42 -17.88 -12.47 -14.30
N GLN A 43 -17.88 -13.66 -13.70
CA GLN A 43 -18.62 -13.85 -12.47
C GLN A 43 -17.99 -12.90 -11.46
N VAL A 44 -18.67 -11.79 -11.21
CA VAL A 44 -18.43 -10.97 -10.04
C VAL A 44 -18.59 -11.92 -8.85
N ARG A 45 -17.46 -12.49 -8.38
CA ARG A 45 -17.47 -13.31 -7.18
C ARG A 45 -18.12 -12.48 -6.09
N LYS A 46 -18.99 -13.10 -5.30
CA LYS A 46 -19.62 -12.55 -4.08
C LYS A 46 -18.61 -12.03 -3.03
N ASN A 47 -17.34 -11.90 -3.37
CA ASN A 47 -16.26 -11.30 -2.55
C ASN A 47 -16.14 -9.79 -2.73
N THR A 48 -17.02 -9.12 -3.48
CA THR A 48 -16.96 -7.64 -3.62
C THR A 48 -17.20 -6.97 -2.27
N ASP A 49 -18.14 -7.50 -1.50
CA ASP A 49 -18.45 -6.95 -0.17
C ASP A 49 -17.25 -7.09 0.79
N ASP A 50 -16.53 -8.22 0.70
CA ASP A 50 -15.32 -8.46 1.51
C ASP A 50 -14.13 -7.59 1.05
N LEU A 51 -13.96 -7.36 -0.26
CA LEU A 51 -12.94 -6.46 -0.79
C LEU A 51 -13.25 -4.99 -0.46
N GLU A 52 -14.51 -4.58 -0.54
CA GLU A 52 -14.94 -3.25 -0.13
C GLU A 52 -14.72 -3.04 1.38
N LEU A 53 -15.05 -4.04 2.20
CA LEU A 53 -14.82 -3.99 3.64
C LEU A 53 -13.32 -3.87 3.96
N GLU A 54 -12.48 -4.69 3.32
CA GLU A 54 -11.02 -4.64 3.50
C GLU A 54 -10.47 -3.26 3.15
N GLN A 55 -10.82 -2.72 1.98
CA GLN A 55 -10.37 -1.40 1.53
C GLN A 55 -10.81 -0.29 2.49
N ARG A 56 -12.10 -0.29 2.90
CA ARG A 56 -12.63 0.68 3.85
C ARG A 56 -11.93 0.58 5.19
N LEU A 57 -11.66 -0.64 5.67
CA LEU A 57 -10.95 -0.87 6.92
C LEU A 57 -9.52 -0.31 6.85
N LEU A 58 -8.78 -0.58 5.78
CA LEU A 58 -7.42 -0.08 5.61
C LEU A 58 -7.36 1.45 5.52
N LEU A 59 -8.26 2.07 4.76
CA LEU A 59 -8.38 3.53 4.67
C LEU A 59 -8.71 4.16 6.03
N TYR A 60 -9.62 3.53 6.79
CA TYR A 60 -9.96 3.98 8.13
C TYR A 60 -8.75 3.90 9.07
N LEU A 61 -8.03 2.79 9.06
CA LEU A 61 -6.84 2.61 9.88
C LEU A 61 -5.73 3.60 9.51
N ASP A 62 -5.54 3.88 8.23
CA ASP A 62 -4.56 4.87 7.76
C ASP A 62 -4.92 6.32 8.19
N ALA A 63 -6.19 6.60 8.41
CA ALA A 63 -6.65 7.89 8.92
C ALA A 63 -6.59 8.00 10.46
N HIS A 64 -6.69 6.87 11.18
CA HIS A 64 -6.94 6.85 12.63
C HIS A 64 -5.88 6.06 13.44
N TYR A 65 -4.77 5.62 12.85
CA TYR A 65 -3.78 4.76 13.55
C TYR A 65 -3.15 5.38 14.79
N THR A 66 -3.15 6.71 14.91
CA THR A 66 -2.66 7.42 16.10
C THR A 66 -3.64 7.41 17.26
N GLU A 67 -4.90 7.08 17.01
CA GLU A 67 -5.96 7.02 18.02
C GLU A 67 -5.97 5.67 18.76
N GLU A 68 -6.78 5.60 19.81
CA GLU A 68 -7.02 4.33 20.51
C GLU A 68 -7.92 3.42 19.68
N LEU A 69 -7.33 2.40 19.07
CA LEU A 69 -8.02 1.44 18.22
C LEU A 69 -8.10 0.07 18.86
N SER A 70 -9.26 -0.57 18.73
CA SER A 70 -9.49 -1.96 19.13
C SER A 70 -10.36 -2.69 18.09
N LEU A 71 -10.24 -4.02 18.04
CA LEU A 71 -11.15 -4.82 17.19
C LEU A 71 -12.62 -4.65 17.64
N GLU A 72 -12.87 -4.26 18.89
CA GLU A 72 -14.22 -4.00 19.38
C GLU A 72 -14.77 -2.67 18.85
N SER A 73 -13.98 -1.60 18.92
CA SER A 73 -14.41 -0.30 18.34
C SER A 73 -14.61 -0.41 16.83
N LEU A 74 -13.71 -1.07 16.12
CA LEU A 74 -13.84 -1.32 14.68
C LEU A 74 -15.05 -2.21 14.33
N SER A 75 -15.35 -3.22 15.16
CA SER A 75 -16.52 -4.08 14.99
C SER A 75 -17.83 -3.28 15.04
N LYS A 76 -17.91 -2.29 15.93
CA LYS A 76 -19.06 -1.38 16.03
C LYS A 76 -19.12 -0.43 14.84
N GLU A 77 -17.99 0.15 14.46
CA GLU A 77 -17.88 1.11 13.35
C GLU A 77 -18.27 0.50 12.01
N PHE A 78 -17.76 -0.71 11.72
CA PHE A 78 -17.99 -1.38 10.45
C PHE A 78 -19.23 -2.29 10.42
N GLY A 79 -19.90 -2.48 11.55
CA GLY A 79 -21.10 -3.35 11.63
C GLY A 79 -20.78 -4.84 11.38
N VAL A 80 -19.57 -5.29 11.65
CA VAL A 80 -19.12 -6.66 11.44
C VAL A 80 -18.55 -7.26 12.72
N SER A 81 -18.51 -8.58 12.83
CA SER A 81 -17.95 -9.22 14.02
C SER A 81 -16.42 -9.05 14.11
N ARG A 82 -15.87 -9.04 15.34
CA ARG A 82 -14.43 -9.06 15.59
C ARG A 82 -13.72 -10.24 14.90
N PHE A 83 -14.42 -11.35 14.74
CA PHE A 83 -13.91 -12.53 14.05
C PHE A 83 -13.67 -12.24 12.55
N VAL A 84 -14.62 -11.57 11.88
CA VAL A 84 -14.46 -11.15 10.48
C VAL A 84 -13.27 -10.22 10.33
N LEU A 85 -13.16 -9.20 11.18
CA LEU A 85 -12.01 -8.28 11.15
C LEU A 85 -10.68 -9.01 11.39
N SER A 86 -10.62 -9.88 12.41
CA SER A 86 -9.42 -10.66 12.70
C SER A 86 -8.98 -11.52 11.51
N ARG A 87 -9.95 -12.14 10.81
CA ARG A 87 -9.67 -12.92 9.59
C ARG A 87 -9.07 -12.10 8.47
N ILE A 88 -9.52 -10.86 8.27
CA ILE A 88 -8.92 -9.95 7.27
C ILE A 88 -7.43 -9.79 7.55
N PHE A 89 -7.04 -9.51 8.80
CA PHE A 89 -5.62 -9.38 9.15
C PHE A 89 -4.84 -10.67 8.97
N THR A 90 -5.36 -11.80 9.42
CA THR A 90 -4.61 -13.07 9.40
C THR A 90 -4.59 -13.73 8.02
N GLU A 91 -5.71 -13.74 7.29
CA GLU A 91 -5.82 -14.47 6.02
C GLU A 91 -5.46 -13.62 4.81
N LYS A 92 -5.71 -12.30 4.84
CA LYS A 92 -5.43 -11.40 3.72
C LYS A 92 -4.13 -10.62 3.89
N LEU A 93 -3.90 -10.06 5.08
CA LEU A 93 -2.73 -9.23 5.35
C LEU A 93 -1.57 -10.02 5.98
N HIS A 94 -1.78 -11.30 6.33
CA HIS A 94 -0.77 -12.18 6.94
C HIS A 94 -0.10 -11.57 8.18
N THR A 95 -0.86 -10.84 8.98
CA THR A 95 -0.41 -10.15 10.19
C THR A 95 -1.48 -10.21 11.28
N THR A 96 -1.24 -9.62 12.42
CA THR A 96 -2.28 -9.40 13.44
C THR A 96 -2.72 -7.93 13.41
N PHE A 97 -3.93 -7.64 13.92
CA PHE A 97 -4.41 -6.26 14.05
C PHE A 97 -3.44 -5.36 14.85
N PRO A 98 -2.95 -5.78 16.05
CA PRO A 98 -1.99 -4.97 16.79
C PRO A 98 -0.68 -4.75 16.03
N ASP A 99 -0.16 -5.75 15.34
CA ASP A 99 1.09 -5.63 14.60
C ASP A 99 0.93 -4.71 13.40
N TYR A 100 -0.21 -4.77 12.70
CA TYR A 100 -0.53 -3.86 11.60
C TYR A 100 -0.57 -2.39 12.08
N VAL A 101 -1.33 -2.10 13.14
CA VAL A 101 -1.42 -0.75 13.69
C VAL A 101 -0.06 -0.27 14.19
N ASN A 102 0.68 -1.13 14.89
CA ASN A 102 2.01 -0.79 15.37
C ASN A 102 3.00 -0.50 14.24
N SER A 103 2.95 -1.25 13.11
CA SER A 103 3.83 -0.97 11.96
C SER A 103 3.56 0.43 11.39
N ARG A 104 2.29 0.83 11.24
CA ARG A 104 1.92 2.18 10.78
C ARG A 104 2.41 3.27 11.73
N ARG A 105 2.22 3.07 13.03
CA ARG A 105 2.72 3.98 14.06
C ARG A 105 4.24 4.12 14.03
N LEU A 106 4.95 3.01 13.83
CA LEU A 106 6.42 2.98 13.76
C LEU A 106 6.95 3.69 12.51
N ASP A 107 6.28 3.54 11.36
CA ASP A 107 6.65 4.25 10.14
C ASP A 107 6.53 5.77 10.34
N TYR A 108 5.44 6.23 10.94
CA TYR A 108 5.26 7.64 11.26
C TYR A 108 6.24 8.13 12.33
N ALA A 109 6.50 7.33 13.37
CA ALA A 109 7.51 7.64 14.38
C ALA A 109 8.90 7.79 13.76
N ARG A 110 9.27 6.94 12.81
CA ARG A 110 10.52 7.04 12.07
C ARG A 110 10.63 8.38 11.34
N ASP A 111 9.58 8.78 10.66
CA ASP A 111 9.57 10.05 9.92
C ASP A 111 9.69 11.26 10.87
N LEU A 112 9.00 11.23 12.02
CA LEU A 112 9.15 12.26 13.06
C LEU A 112 10.55 12.28 13.70
N LEU A 113 11.15 11.12 13.93
CA LEU A 113 12.52 11.03 14.44
C LEU A 113 13.54 11.68 13.49
N LEU A 114 13.29 11.61 12.19
CA LEU A 114 14.18 12.12 11.14
C LEU A 114 13.90 13.58 10.75
N SER A 115 12.69 14.08 10.99
CA SER A 115 12.25 15.40 10.52
C SER A 115 12.07 16.43 11.63
N THR A 116 12.10 16.02 12.91
CA THR A 116 11.81 16.90 14.05
C THR A 116 12.78 16.73 15.21
N GLU A 117 12.84 17.72 16.08
CA GLU A 117 13.59 17.69 17.34
C GLU A 117 12.73 17.24 18.54
N LEU A 118 11.52 16.70 18.30
CA LEU A 118 10.65 16.22 19.36
C LEU A 118 11.35 15.13 20.19
N SER A 119 11.10 15.11 21.49
CA SER A 119 11.63 14.04 22.34
C SER A 119 11.06 12.68 21.92
N VAL A 120 11.86 11.62 22.09
CA VAL A 120 11.42 10.24 21.76
C VAL A 120 10.14 9.87 22.51
N THR A 121 9.99 10.36 23.77
CA THR A 121 8.78 10.14 24.56
C THR A 121 7.57 10.84 23.97
N GLN A 122 7.73 12.08 23.50
CA GLN A 122 6.67 12.83 22.85
C GLN A 122 6.24 12.12 21.56
N ILE A 123 7.20 11.75 20.70
CA ILE A 123 6.91 10.99 19.48
C ILE A 123 6.13 9.71 19.79
N ALA A 124 6.53 8.95 20.82
CA ALA A 124 5.83 7.72 21.18
C ALA A 124 4.34 7.94 21.51
N LEU A 125 4.03 9.07 22.19
CA LEU A 125 2.64 9.43 22.50
C LEU A 125 1.90 9.94 21.28
N ASP A 126 2.51 10.82 20.51
CA ASP A 126 1.90 11.46 19.32
C ASP A 126 1.52 10.43 18.25
N VAL A 127 2.32 9.37 18.10
CA VAL A 127 2.01 8.29 17.16
C VAL A 127 1.04 7.23 17.72
N GLY A 128 0.54 7.42 18.96
CA GLY A 128 -0.53 6.61 19.54
C GLY A 128 -0.09 5.41 20.35
N PHE A 129 1.19 5.32 20.80
CA PHE A 129 1.56 4.29 21.77
C PHE A 129 1.12 4.71 23.18
N GLY A 130 0.43 3.81 23.89
CA GLY A 130 -0.05 4.06 25.24
C GLY A 130 1.06 4.19 26.30
N SER A 131 2.32 3.84 25.97
CA SER A 131 3.48 4.05 26.81
C SER A 131 4.78 4.04 26.00
N SER A 132 5.78 4.81 26.47
CA SER A 132 7.13 4.77 25.90
C SER A 132 7.75 3.37 25.94
N ARG A 133 7.48 2.58 26.99
CA ARG A 133 8.00 1.21 27.11
C ARG A 133 7.51 0.31 25.98
N THR A 134 6.24 0.37 25.63
CA THR A 134 5.67 -0.39 24.52
C THR A 134 6.26 0.08 23.19
N PHE A 135 6.40 1.39 23.00
CA PHE A 135 7.03 1.98 21.84
C PHE A 135 8.48 1.51 21.66
N PHE A 136 9.32 1.63 22.69
CA PHE A 136 10.73 1.22 22.61
C PHE A 136 10.87 -0.25 22.24
N ARG A 137 10.05 -1.11 22.82
CA ARG A 137 10.06 -2.55 22.51
C ARG A 137 9.65 -2.82 21.05
N ALA A 138 8.58 -2.19 20.58
CA ALA A 138 8.10 -2.33 19.19
C ALA A 138 9.13 -1.77 18.21
N PHE A 139 9.70 -0.60 18.47
CA PHE A 139 10.71 0.03 17.64
C PHE A 139 11.98 -0.83 17.53
N HIS A 140 12.47 -1.34 18.65
CA HIS A 140 13.64 -2.22 18.65
C HIS A 140 13.38 -3.54 17.89
N SER A 141 12.18 -4.09 18.02
CA SER A 141 11.79 -5.30 17.27
C SER A 141 11.78 -5.06 15.76
N ALA A 142 11.31 -3.89 15.30
CA ALA A 142 11.18 -3.57 13.89
C ALA A 142 12.51 -3.10 13.24
N TYR A 143 13.28 -2.27 13.95
CA TYR A 143 14.46 -1.61 13.39
C TYR A 143 15.80 -2.09 13.99
N HIS A 144 15.79 -3.04 14.93
CA HIS A 144 16.96 -3.60 15.59
C HIS A 144 17.89 -2.57 16.26
N THR A 145 17.35 -1.39 16.58
CA THR A 145 18.06 -0.29 17.24
C THR A 145 17.12 0.52 18.12
N THR A 146 17.66 1.43 18.92
CA THR A 146 16.83 2.34 19.72
C THR A 146 16.43 3.58 18.92
N PRO A 147 15.26 4.21 19.21
CA PRO A 147 14.83 5.43 18.52
C PRO A 147 15.87 6.55 18.58
N GLY A 148 16.53 6.75 19.74
CA GLY A 148 17.57 7.76 19.88
C GLY A 148 18.85 7.46 19.09
N ALA A 149 19.24 6.18 18.97
CA ALA A 149 20.36 5.80 18.12
C ALA A 149 20.00 5.93 16.63
N TYR A 150 18.76 5.61 16.26
CA TYR A 150 18.25 5.77 14.91
C TYR A 150 18.32 7.24 14.44
N ARG A 151 17.92 8.20 15.29
CA ARG A 151 18.02 9.64 15.01
C ARG A 151 19.47 10.06 14.75
N ARG A 152 20.41 9.67 15.61
CA ARG A 152 21.84 10.05 15.50
C ARG A 152 22.53 9.49 14.26
N GLN A 153 22.11 8.36 13.72
CA GLN A 153 22.69 7.81 12.50
C GLN A 153 22.50 8.72 11.28
N LYS A 154 21.39 9.48 11.24
CA LYS A 154 21.15 10.45 10.15
C LYS A 154 22.02 11.71 10.28
N GLU A 155 22.30 12.16 11.50
CA GLU A 155 23.14 13.35 11.73
C GLU A 155 24.59 13.12 11.32
N SER A 156 24.98 11.85 11.13
CA SER A 156 26.35 11.42 10.79
C SER A 156 26.52 11.03 9.31
N SER A 157 25.48 11.12 8.49
CA SER A 157 25.47 10.76 7.06
C SER A 157 25.22 11.99 6.20
#